data_0ccf22168ad0ebc88d7b11c33ac1be6a
#
_entry.id   0ccf22168ad0ebc88d7b11c33ac1be6a
#
_cell.length_a   1.000
_cell.length_b   1.000
_cell.length_c   1.000
_cell.angle_alpha   90.00
_cell.angle_beta   90.00
_cell.angle_gamma   90.00
#
_symmetry.space_group_name_H-M   'P 1'
#
loop_
_entity.id
_entity.type
_entity.pdbx_description
1 polymer ?
#
loop_
_entity_poly.entity_id
_entity_poly.type
_entity_poly.pdbx_seq_one_letter_code
_entity_poly.pdbx_strand_id
1 'polypeptide(L)'
;MSGTAKLNAAIEARHCVRILLVDDDAVLRRDLGAALDARWPGVVCASDGQEAMRLVSDRDRAPFHVVLSAMFLSSVDGVAILRAARERESDTAVVLMASRDGVDSAVSAMSLGAYDVIAKPAAIDRIVLRVARAVEHGRLLDEVKGLRDQVSTWREDFIVANSASMRDIVETARSAAAVRATVLLTGETGTGKEVIAGLIHGHSPRASGPFVKVNCAALPETLLESELFGHERGAYTGADQRRIGLFERASEGTLLLDEIAETSPATQAKLLRVLQDQEFYRLGGTEPL
;
A
#
# COMPACT_ATOMS: atom_id res chain seq x y z
N MET A 1 27.26 -14.21 20.24
CA MET A 1 27.28 -13.07 19.31
C MET A 1 25.90 -12.45 19.30
N SER A 2 25.80 -11.20 19.71
CA SER A 2 24.65 -10.48 20.24
C SER A 2 23.51 -10.26 19.21
N GLY A 3 22.26 -10.34 19.67
CA GLY A 3 21.04 -10.07 18.89
C GLY A 3 21.01 -8.69 18.23
N THR A 4 21.73 -7.72 18.79
CA THR A 4 21.92 -6.36 18.22
C THR A 4 22.70 -6.37 16.90
N ALA A 5 23.67 -7.25 16.72
CA ALA A 5 24.43 -7.35 15.46
C ALA A 5 23.57 -7.93 14.32
N LYS A 6 22.67 -8.88 14.62
CA LYS A 6 21.72 -9.43 13.65
C LYS A 6 20.61 -8.42 13.30
N LEU A 7 20.17 -7.61 14.26
CA LEU A 7 19.17 -6.57 14.06
C LEU A 7 19.75 -5.42 13.22
N ASN A 8 20.99 -4.98 13.49
CA ASN A 8 21.66 -3.95 12.69
C ASN A 8 21.96 -4.43 11.27
N ALA A 9 22.41 -5.67 11.08
CA ALA A 9 22.61 -6.26 9.75
C ALA A 9 21.28 -6.40 8.98
N ALA A 10 20.16 -6.67 9.65
CA ALA A 10 18.83 -6.71 9.02
C ALA A 10 18.31 -5.30 8.70
N ILE A 11 18.67 -4.28 9.46
CA ILE A 11 18.34 -2.87 9.20
C ILE A 11 19.19 -2.33 8.03
N GLU A 12 20.47 -2.65 7.99
CA GLU A 12 21.38 -2.28 6.88
C GLU A 12 21.01 -2.99 5.58
N ALA A 13 20.57 -4.25 5.62
CA ALA A 13 20.08 -4.99 4.45
C ALA A 13 18.78 -4.41 3.88
N ARG A 14 17.95 -3.75 4.68
CA ARG A 14 16.73 -3.04 4.23
C ARG A 14 17.01 -1.73 3.48
N HIS A 15 18.24 -1.21 3.52
CA HIS A 15 18.63 0.04 2.86
C HIS A 15 19.46 -0.17 1.58
N CYS A 16 19.77 -1.40 1.21
CA CYS A 16 20.52 -1.69 0.00
C CYS A 16 19.59 -1.69 -1.22
N VAL A 17 19.66 -0.62 -2.01
CA VAL A 17 18.90 -0.52 -3.28
C VAL A 17 19.42 -1.57 -4.25
N ARG A 18 18.56 -2.43 -4.76
CA ARG A 18 18.91 -3.47 -5.74
C ARG A 18 18.45 -3.06 -7.12
N ILE A 19 19.40 -2.88 -8.01
CA ILE A 19 19.17 -2.47 -9.41
C ILE A 19 19.60 -3.59 -10.34
N LEU A 20 18.76 -3.92 -11.32
CA LEU A 20 19.10 -4.77 -12.45
C LEU A 20 19.27 -3.89 -13.70
N LEU A 21 20.41 -3.96 -14.35
CA LEU A 21 20.68 -3.34 -15.63
C LEU A 21 20.73 -4.41 -16.72
N VAL A 22 19.90 -4.26 -17.74
CA VAL A 22 19.82 -5.19 -18.87
C VAL A 22 20.05 -4.45 -20.17
N ASP A 23 21.10 -4.77 -20.87
CA ASP A 23 21.40 -4.22 -22.19
C ASP A 23 22.33 -5.18 -22.95
N ASP A 24 22.13 -5.39 -24.24
CA ASP A 24 23.00 -6.21 -25.10
C ASP A 24 24.27 -5.44 -25.55
N ASP A 25 24.25 -4.11 -25.54
CA ASP A 25 25.43 -3.29 -25.77
C ASP A 25 26.40 -3.38 -24.57
N ALA A 26 27.52 -4.08 -24.80
CA ALA A 26 28.54 -4.31 -23.78
C ALA A 26 29.22 -3.01 -23.29
N VAL A 27 29.37 -2.01 -24.15
CA VAL A 27 30.00 -0.73 -23.80
C VAL A 27 29.07 0.09 -22.95
N LEU A 28 27.80 0.24 -23.37
CA LEU A 28 26.81 0.96 -22.60
C LEU A 28 26.57 0.28 -21.26
N ARG A 29 26.43 -1.05 -21.22
CA ARG A 29 26.22 -1.85 -19.99
C ARG A 29 27.36 -1.66 -18.99
N ARG A 30 28.63 -1.66 -19.46
CA ARG A 30 29.80 -1.41 -18.63
C ARG A 30 29.81 0.00 -18.04
N ASP A 31 29.66 1.00 -18.89
CA ASP A 31 29.85 2.40 -18.51
C ASP A 31 28.66 2.88 -17.63
N LEU A 32 27.45 2.48 -17.99
CA LEU A 32 26.25 2.76 -17.21
C LEU A 32 26.20 1.95 -15.91
N GLY A 33 26.63 0.69 -15.95
CA GLY A 33 26.76 -0.15 -14.76
C GLY A 33 27.71 0.46 -13.74
N ALA A 34 28.88 0.93 -14.18
CA ALA A 34 29.84 1.60 -13.30
C ALA A 34 29.29 2.91 -12.70
N ALA A 35 28.57 3.71 -13.49
CA ALA A 35 27.97 4.95 -13.04
C ALA A 35 26.83 4.69 -12.01
N LEU A 36 26.04 3.66 -12.19
CA LEU A 36 24.98 3.25 -11.27
C LEU A 36 25.58 2.66 -9.98
N ASP A 37 26.58 1.77 -10.11
CA ASP A 37 27.23 1.10 -8.97
C ASP A 37 27.97 2.09 -8.05
N ALA A 38 28.55 3.15 -8.61
CA ALA A 38 29.14 4.24 -7.84
C ALA A 38 28.15 4.95 -6.90
N ARG A 39 26.86 4.94 -7.27
CA ARG A 39 25.79 5.59 -6.47
C ARG A 39 24.97 4.60 -5.64
N TRP A 40 24.77 3.39 -6.15
CA TRP A 40 24.03 2.29 -5.51
C TRP A 40 24.85 1.00 -5.63
N PRO A 41 25.71 0.71 -4.68
CA PRO A 41 26.58 -0.46 -4.74
C PRO A 41 25.80 -1.77 -4.84
N GLY A 42 26.25 -2.68 -5.70
CA GLY A 42 25.63 -3.98 -5.91
C GLY A 42 24.67 -4.05 -7.11
N VAL A 43 24.86 -3.19 -8.10
CA VAL A 43 24.15 -3.28 -9.38
C VAL A 43 24.42 -4.62 -10.07
N VAL A 44 23.36 -5.33 -10.41
CA VAL A 44 23.43 -6.59 -11.16
C VAL A 44 23.25 -6.25 -12.64
N CYS A 45 24.16 -6.76 -13.49
CA CYS A 45 24.09 -6.58 -14.93
C CYS A 45 23.71 -7.89 -15.61
N ALA A 46 22.80 -7.83 -16.58
CA ALA A 46 22.46 -8.93 -17.49
C ALA A 46 22.81 -8.54 -18.93
N SER A 47 23.36 -9.48 -19.68
CA SER A 47 23.80 -9.27 -21.05
C SER A 47 22.69 -9.48 -22.09
N ASP A 48 21.64 -10.19 -21.71
CA ASP A 48 20.51 -10.51 -22.57
C ASP A 48 19.21 -10.69 -21.77
N GLY A 49 18.08 -10.81 -22.50
CA GLY A 49 16.77 -10.94 -21.90
C GLY A 49 16.53 -12.27 -21.18
N GLN A 50 17.21 -13.36 -21.56
CA GLN A 50 17.05 -14.66 -20.89
C GLN A 50 17.73 -14.65 -19.52
N GLU A 51 18.92 -14.07 -19.43
CA GLU A 51 19.60 -13.86 -18.15
C GLU A 51 18.79 -12.96 -17.23
N ALA A 52 18.24 -11.85 -17.76
CA ALA A 52 17.37 -10.96 -17.02
C ALA A 52 16.11 -11.67 -16.49
N MET A 53 15.44 -12.46 -17.32
CA MET A 53 14.26 -13.24 -16.92
C MET A 53 14.57 -14.23 -15.78
N ARG A 54 15.72 -14.92 -15.85
CA ARG A 54 16.15 -15.81 -14.75
C ARG A 54 16.35 -15.04 -13.45
N LEU A 55 17.02 -13.89 -13.52
CA LEU A 55 17.29 -13.04 -12.34
C LEU A 55 16.02 -12.45 -11.74
N VAL A 56 15.07 -12.01 -12.58
CA VAL A 56 13.80 -11.45 -12.16
C VAL A 56 12.87 -12.51 -11.58
N SER A 57 12.87 -13.74 -12.13
CA SER A 57 11.99 -14.84 -11.70
C SER A 57 12.54 -15.65 -10.53
N ASP A 58 13.80 -15.46 -10.13
CA ASP A 58 14.47 -16.22 -9.07
C ASP A 58 13.87 -15.87 -7.69
N ARG A 59 13.01 -16.75 -7.17
CA ARG A 59 12.28 -16.56 -5.90
C ARG A 59 13.17 -16.66 -4.66
N ASP A 60 14.35 -17.24 -4.76
CA ASP A 60 15.31 -17.35 -3.66
C ASP A 60 16.08 -16.03 -3.44
N ARG A 61 16.02 -15.13 -4.38
CA ARG A 61 16.58 -13.78 -4.27
C ARG A 61 15.49 -12.77 -3.89
N ALA A 62 15.86 -11.74 -3.13
CA ALA A 62 14.96 -10.61 -2.92
C ALA A 62 14.65 -9.89 -4.26
N PRO A 63 13.47 -9.31 -4.48
CA PRO A 63 13.11 -8.62 -5.71
C PRO A 63 14.00 -7.39 -5.95
N PHE A 64 14.11 -6.95 -7.21
CA PHE A 64 14.79 -5.71 -7.55
C PHE A 64 13.88 -4.53 -7.27
N HIS A 65 14.44 -3.43 -6.76
CA HIS A 65 13.71 -2.17 -6.58
C HIS A 65 13.54 -1.45 -7.92
N VAL A 66 14.59 -1.51 -8.76
CA VAL A 66 14.56 -0.93 -10.09
C VAL A 66 15.11 -1.93 -11.10
N VAL A 67 14.42 -2.06 -12.23
CA VAL A 67 14.91 -2.76 -13.42
C VAL A 67 15.07 -1.73 -14.54
N LEU A 68 16.29 -1.52 -15.00
CA LEU A 68 16.62 -0.70 -16.17
C LEU A 68 16.93 -1.64 -17.32
N SER A 69 16.10 -1.68 -18.35
CA SER A 69 16.23 -2.62 -19.46
C SER A 69 16.17 -1.94 -20.82
N ALA A 70 17.00 -2.37 -21.75
CA ALA A 70 16.73 -2.10 -23.16
C ALA A 70 15.36 -2.68 -23.54
N MET A 71 14.59 -1.97 -24.36
CA MET A 71 13.28 -2.42 -24.83
C MET A 71 13.40 -3.58 -25.81
N PHE A 72 14.35 -3.48 -26.73
CA PHE A 72 14.64 -4.51 -27.73
C PHE A 72 15.94 -5.21 -27.36
N LEU A 73 15.85 -6.49 -27.11
CA LEU A 73 16.96 -7.39 -26.77
C LEU A 73 16.91 -8.60 -27.71
N SER A 74 18.04 -9.26 -27.86
CA SER A 74 18.20 -10.33 -28.86
C SER A 74 17.34 -11.57 -28.62
N SER A 75 16.87 -11.83 -27.40
CA SER A 75 16.18 -13.10 -27.05
C SER A 75 14.80 -12.90 -26.43
N VAL A 76 14.69 -12.06 -25.42
CA VAL A 76 13.44 -11.73 -24.71
C VAL A 76 13.39 -10.21 -24.61
N ASP A 77 12.28 -9.60 -25.02
CA ASP A 77 12.14 -8.15 -25.03
C ASP A 77 11.96 -7.55 -23.61
N GLY A 78 12.24 -6.27 -23.49
CA GLY A 78 12.13 -5.54 -22.22
C GLY A 78 10.70 -5.49 -21.69
N VAL A 79 9.68 -5.64 -22.53
CA VAL A 79 8.27 -5.69 -22.12
C VAL A 79 7.95 -7.00 -21.41
N ALA A 80 8.52 -8.12 -21.86
CA ALA A 80 8.37 -9.40 -21.14
C ALA A 80 9.05 -9.34 -19.76
N ILE A 81 10.23 -8.68 -19.66
CA ILE A 81 10.91 -8.45 -18.39
C ILE A 81 10.06 -7.55 -17.47
N LEU A 82 9.44 -6.49 -18.00
CA LEU A 82 8.51 -5.62 -17.27
C LEU A 82 7.36 -6.44 -16.65
N ARG A 83 6.71 -7.30 -17.44
CA ARG A 83 5.61 -8.13 -16.95
C ARG A 83 6.08 -9.05 -15.83
N ALA A 84 7.16 -9.80 -16.03
CA ALA A 84 7.71 -10.72 -15.04
C ALA A 84 8.12 -10.02 -13.74
N ALA A 85 8.73 -8.82 -13.83
CA ALA A 85 9.11 -8.04 -12.67
C ALA A 85 7.89 -7.62 -11.85
N ARG A 86 6.83 -7.16 -12.50
CA ARG A 86 5.59 -6.71 -11.84
C ARG A 86 4.72 -7.85 -11.33
N GLU A 87 4.71 -8.99 -11.99
CA GLU A 87 4.03 -10.20 -11.49
C GLU A 87 4.68 -10.71 -10.20
N ARG A 88 5.99 -10.55 -10.08
CA ARG A 88 6.73 -10.94 -8.88
C ARG A 88 6.58 -9.95 -7.73
N GLU A 89 6.75 -8.67 -8.02
CA GLU A 89 6.64 -7.56 -7.07
C GLU A 89 6.05 -6.35 -7.79
N SER A 90 4.82 -5.98 -7.44
CA SER A 90 4.07 -4.91 -8.10
C SER A 90 4.76 -3.54 -8.03
N ASP A 91 5.61 -3.33 -7.01
CA ASP A 91 6.28 -2.06 -6.73
C ASP A 91 7.65 -1.94 -7.37
N THR A 92 8.15 -3.00 -8.06
CA THR A 92 9.38 -2.90 -8.84
C THR A 92 9.23 -1.82 -9.94
N ALA A 93 10.04 -0.78 -9.86
CA ALA A 93 10.05 0.27 -10.87
C ALA A 93 10.83 -0.20 -12.12
N VAL A 94 10.15 -0.35 -13.25
CA VAL A 94 10.79 -0.76 -14.51
C VAL A 94 10.94 0.45 -15.41
N VAL A 95 12.18 0.77 -15.76
CA VAL A 95 12.55 1.84 -16.70
C VAL A 95 13.06 1.19 -18.00
N LEU A 96 12.42 1.52 -19.11
CA LEU A 96 12.79 0.95 -20.41
C LEU A 96 13.59 1.95 -21.23
N MET A 97 14.59 1.46 -21.95
CA MET A 97 15.40 2.24 -22.89
C MET A 97 15.02 1.85 -24.33
N ALA A 98 14.41 2.77 -25.09
CA ALA A 98 13.93 2.54 -26.46
C ALA A 98 14.72 3.34 -27.48
N SER A 99 14.84 2.85 -28.73
CA SER A 99 15.30 3.66 -29.85
C SER A 99 14.29 4.77 -30.19
N ARG A 100 14.74 5.82 -30.88
CA ARG A 100 13.88 6.98 -31.21
C ARG A 100 12.67 6.63 -32.11
N ASP A 101 12.75 5.56 -32.88
CA ASP A 101 11.69 5.12 -33.78
C ASP A 101 10.58 4.32 -33.07
N GLY A 102 10.68 4.14 -31.75
CA GLY A 102 9.78 3.33 -30.94
C GLY A 102 8.76 4.12 -30.12
N VAL A 103 8.25 5.26 -30.58
CA VAL A 103 7.28 6.09 -29.83
C VAL A 103 6.01 5.29 -29.47
N ASP A 104 5.47 4.53 -30.41
CA ASP A 104 4.27 3.69 -30.17
C ASP A 104 4.56 2.59 -29.15
N SER A 105 5.77 2.02 -29.18
CA SER A 105 6.23 1.03 -28.21
C SER A 105 6.40 1.63 -26.81
N ALA A 106 6.83 2.89 -26.73
CA ALA A 106 6.95 3.62 -25.46
C ALA A 106 5.58 3.86 -24.81
N VAL A 107 4.58 4.28 -25.57
CA VAL A 107 3.20 4.46 -25.10
C VAL A 107 2.62 3.13 -24.63
N SER A 108 2.83 2.07 -25.39
CA SER A 108 2.41 0.72 -25.01
C SER A 108 3.08 0.24 -23.73
N ALA A 109 4.37 0.48 -23.54
CA ALA A 109 5.10 0.13 -22.33
C ALA A 109 4.58 0.88 -21.09
N MET A 110 4.26 2.17 -21.22
CA MET A 110 3.65 2.96 -20.14
C MET A 110 2.27 2.42 -19.76
N SER A 111 1.46 2.04 -20.74
CA SER A 111 0.13 1.42 -20.51
C SER A 111 0.23 0.06 -19.81
N LEU A 112 1.33 -0.67 -19.99
CA LEU A 112 1.65 -1.92 -19.31
C LEU A 112 2.25 -1.72 -17.92
N GLY A 113 2.45 -0.46 -17.50
CA GLY A 113 2.92 -0.09 -16.17
C GLY A 113 4.43 0.09 -16.06
N ALA A 114 5.14 0.38 -17.13
CA ALA A 114 6.50 0.87 -17.02
C ALA A 114 6.54 2.17 -16.20
N TYR A 115 7.54 2.31 -15.34
CA TYR A 115 7.74 3.52 -14.55
C TYR A 115 8.14 4.71 -15.43
N ASP A 116 9.04 4.47 -16.40
CA ASP A 116 9.50 5.50 -17.35
C ASP A 116 10.06 4.83 -18.61
N VAL A 117 10.13 5.62 -19.70
CA VAL A 117 10.78 5.22 -20.95
C VAL A 117 11.81 6.27 -21.35
N ILE A 118 13.05 5.84 -21.62
CA ILE A 118 14.17 6.69 -22.02
C ILE A 118 14.53 6.44 -23.47
N ALA A 119 14.52 7.48 -24.30
CA ALA A 119 14.95 7.37 -25.69
C ALA A 119 16.48 7.26 -25.79
N LYS A 120 17.00 6.24 -26.49
CA LYS A 120 18.40 6.11 -26.89
C LYS A 120 18.66 6.90 -28.18
N PRO A 121 19.86 7.54 -28.36
CA PRO A 121 20.95 7.64 -27.39
C PRO A 121 20.64 8.65 -26.29
N ALA A 122 21.05 8.35 -25.06
CA ALA A 122 20.91 9.25 -23.91
C ALA A 122 22.24 9.35 -23.15
N ALA A 123 22.56 10.54 -22.66
CA ALA A 123 23.71 10.72 -21.77
C ALA A 123 23.54 9.89 -20.50
N ILE A 124 24.62 9.28 -19.99
CA ILE A 124 24.63 8.43 -18.80
C ILE A 124 24.05 9.17 -17.59
N ASP A 125 24.42 10.43 -17.37
CA ASP A 125 23.91 11.25 -16.27
C ASP A 125 22.39 11.41 -16.32
N ARG A 126 21.81 11.51 -17.52
CA ARG A 126 20.37 11.59 -17.69
C ARG A 126 19.68 10.28 -17.31
N ILE A 127 20.28 9.15 -17.67
CA ILE A 127 19.76 7.82 -17.31
C ILE A 127 19.85 7.65 -15.79
N VAL A 128 21.01 7.97 -15.19
CA VAL A 128 21.23 7.91 -13.72
C VAL A 128 20.20 8.76 -12.97
N LEU A 129 19.87 9.96 -13.47
CA LEU A 129 18.84 10.81 -12.87
C LEU A 129 17.45 10.17 -12.91
N ARG A 130 17.09 9.48 -13.99
CA ARG A 130 15.81 8.79 -14.11
C ARG A 130 15.73 7.59 -13.17
N VAL A 131 16.82 6.82 -13.09
CA VAL A 131 16.93 5.72 -12.11
C VAL A 131 16.87 6.25 -10.68
N ALA A 132 17.48 7.40 -10.37
CA ALA A 132 17.39 8.01 -9.05
C ALA A 132 15.94 8.33 -8.64
N ARG A 133 15.14 8.83 -9.56
CA ARG A 133 13.70 9.08 -9.32
C ARG A 133 12.91 7.79 -9.10
N ALA A 134 13.24 6.74 -9.86
CA ALA A 134 12.61 5.42 -9.68
C ALA A 134 12.96 4.82 -8.31
N VAL A 135 14.21 4.94 -7.87
CA VAL A 135 14.65 4.51 -6.53
C VAL A 135 13.92 5.28 -5.43
N GLU A 136 13.81 6.60 -5.56
CA GLU A 136 13.12 7.44 -4.56
C GLU A 136 11.62 7.09 -4.48
N HIS A 137 10.99 6.86 -5.62
CA HIS A 137 9.60 6.40 -5.68
C HIS A 137 9.42 5.06 -4.95
N GLY A 138 10.31 4.08 -5.18
CA GLY A 138 10.29 2.80 -4.48
C GLY A 138 10.44 2.97 -2.96
N ARG A 139 11.38 3.83 -2.52
CA ARG A 139 11.57 4.13 -1.08
C ARG A 139 10.32 4.72 -0.43
N LEU A 140 9.63 5.64 -1.11
CA LEU A 140 8.38 6.21 -0.60
C LEU A 140 7.26 5.15 -0.50
N LEU A 141 7.17 4.24 -1.45
CA LEU A 141 6.23 3.11 -1.37
C LEU A 141 6.55 2.18 -0.20
N ASP A 142 7.82 1.85 0.01
CA ASP A 142 8.27 1.02 1.15
C ASP A 142 8.00 1.72 2.49
N GLU A 143 8.22 3.04 2.57
CA GLU A 143 7.90 3.83 3.76
C GLU A 143 6.40 3.83 4.04
N VAL A 144 5.56 4.05 3.02
CA VAL A 144 4.10 3.96 3.13
C VAL A 144 3.66 2.57 3.56
N LYS A 145 4.24 1.50 3.00
CA LYS A 145 3.98 0.12 3.43
C LYS A 145 4.39 -0.07 4.89
N GLY A 146 5.60 0.35 5.26
CA GLY A 146 6.11 0.25 6.62
C GLY A 146 5.25 1.01 7.64
N LEU A 147 4.79 2.22 7.31
CA LEU A 147 3.85 2.99 8.12
C LEU A 147 2.48 2.31 8.23
N ARG A 148 1.97 1.77 7.12
CA ARG A 148 0.73 0.96 7.12
C ARG A 148 0.88 -0.29 7.96
N ASP A 149 2.02 -0.99 7.88
CA ASP A 149 2.32 -2.16 8.69
C ASP A 149 2.44 -1.79 10.17
N GLN A 150 3.03 -0.66 10.53
CA GLN A 150 3.04 -0.15 11.91
C GLN A 150 1.65 0.19 12.43
N VAL A 151 0.79 0.75 11.59
CA VAL A 151 -0.63 1.00 11.92
C VAL A 151 -1.42 -0.30 11.93
N SER A 152 -1.07 -1.30 11.12
CA SER A 152 -1.71 -2.62 11.06
C SER A 152 -1.13 -3.64 12.05
N THR A 153 -0.18 -3.28 12.90
CA THR A 153 0.38 -4.14 13.97
C THR A 153 -0.63 -4.51 15.07
N TRP A 154 -1.92 -4.37 14.83
CA TRP A 154 -3.00 -5.03 15.56
C TRP A 154 -3.17 -6.50 15.14
N ARG A 155 -2.09 -7.12 14.64
CA ARG A 155 -2.05 -8.53 14.24
C ARG A 155 -1.96 -9.44 15.47
N GLU A 156 -2.42 -10.67 15.30
CA GLU A 156 -2.59 -11.77 16.26
C GLU A 156 -1.49 -11.94 17.32
N ASP A 157 -0.26 -11.49 17.05
CA ASP A 157 0.90 -11.66 17.93
C ASP A 157 0.75 -10.98 19.30
N PHE A 158 -0.22 -10.07 19.46
CA PHE A 158 -0.49 -9.37 20.71
C PHE A 158 -1.70 -9.90 21.52
N ILE A 159 -2.49 -10.82 20.96
CA ILE A 159 -3.64 -11.38 21.70
C ILE A 159 -3.18 -12.57 22.51
N VAL A 160 -2.85 -12.31 23.77
CA VAL A 160 -2.52 -13.37 24.73
C VAL A 160 -3.82 -13.96 25.28
N ALA A 161 -4.39 -14.93 24.58
CA ALA A 161 -5.62 -15.63 24.99
C ALA A 161 -5.30 -16.78 25.98
N ASN A 162 -4.85 -16.45 27.19
CA ASN A 162 -4.49 -17.46 28.19
C ASN A 162 -5.71 -18.09 28.89
N SER A 163 -6.84 -17.35 29.03
CA SER A 163 -8.06 -17.86 29.64
C SER A 163 -8.95 -18.58 28.61
N ALA A 164 -9.74 -19.54 29.06
CA ALA A 164 -10.71 -20.24 28.23
C ALA A 164 -11.70 -19.26 27.58
N SER A 165 -12.25 -18.34 28.39
CA SER A 165 -13.20 -17.32 27.92
C SER A 165 -12.61 -16.40 26.83
N MET A 166 -11.33 -16.03 26.91
CA MET A 166 -10.71 -15.22 25.87
C MET A 166 -10.50 -16.02 24.58
N ARG A 167 -10.19 -17.31 24.67
CA ARG A 167 -10.11 -18.18 23.49
C ARG A 167 -11.44 -18.29 22.76
N ASP A 168 -12.53 -18.44 23.51
CA ASP A 168 -13.90 -18.51 22.95
C ASP A 168 -14.28 -17.18 22.26
N ILE A 169 -13.87 -16.04 22.83
CA ILE A 169 -14.09 -14.72 22.22
C ILE A 169 -13.30 -14.59 20.91
N VAL A 170 -12.03 -15.00 20.89
CA VAL A 170 -11.18 -14.95 19.70
C VAL A 170 -11.75 -15.85 18.60
N GLU A 171 -12.23 -17.05 18.90
CA GLU A 171 -12.84 -17.96 17.95
C GLU A 171 -14.16 -17.39 17.39
N THR A 172 -14.98 -16.80 18.27
CA THR A 172 -16.21 -16.10 17.87
C THR A 172 -15.89 -14.91 16.95
N ALA A 173 -14.86 -14.12 17.27
CA ALA A 173 -14.42 -12.98 16.48
C ALA A 173 -13.93 -13.41 15.06
N ARG A 174 -13.17 -14.52 14.96
CA ARG A 174 -12.76 -15.10 13.68
C ARG A 174 -13.96 -15.57 12.85
N SER A 175 -14.93 -16.20 13.51
CA SER A 175 -16.16 -16.64 12.82
C SER A 175 -16.98 -15.45 12.32
N ALA A 176 -17.09 -14.37 13.12
CA ALA A 176 -17.76 -13.14 12.72
C ALA A 176 -17.05 -12.41 11.57
N ALA A 177 -15.72 -12.50 11.51
CA ALA A 177 -14.92 -11.87 10.46
C ALA A 177 -15.22 -12.44 9.06
N ALA A 178 -15.60 -13.71 8.96
CA ALA A 178 -15.89 -14.38 7.69
C ALA A 178 -17.17 -13.88 6.99
N VAL A 179 -18.06 -13.19 7.71
CA VAL A 179 -19.34 -12.74 7.19
C VAL A 179 -19.46 -11.22 7.15
N ARG A 180 -20.31 -10.71 6.24
CA ARG A 180 -20.64 -9.28 6.18
C ARG A 180 -21.73 -8.97 7.22
N ALA A 181 -21.33 -8.73 8.45
CA ALA A 181 -22.26 -8.41 9.51
C ALA A 181 -21.76 -7.26 10.37
N THR A 182 -22.68 -6.50 10.94
CA THR A 182 -22.37 -5.55 12.00
C THR A 182 -22.09 -6.32 13.28
N VAL A 183 -20.96 -6.02 13.93
CA VAL A 183 -20.55 -6.68 15.19
C VAL A 183 -20.61 -5.66 16.31
N LEU A 184 -21.32 -5.99 17.39
CA LEU A 184 -21.33 -5.22 18.62
C LEU A 184 -20.36 -5.86 19.63
N LEU A 185 -19.36 -5.10 20.06
CA LEU A 185 -18.42 -5.48 21.11
C LEU A 185 -18.83 -4.82 22.42
N THR A 186 -19.10 -5.60 23.44
CA THR A 186 -19.46 -5.12 24.78
C THR A 186 -18.40 -5.52 25.79
N GLY A 187 -18.16 -4.68 26.78
CA GLY A 187 -17.18 -4.93 27.84
C GLY A 187 -16.74 -3.64 28.52
N GLU A 188 -16.11 -3.78 29.68
CA GLU A 188 -15.58 -2.65 30.45
C GLU A 188 -14.47 -1.90 29.68
N THR A 189 -14.19 -0.67 30.09
CA THR A 189 -13.08 0.10 29.53
C THR A 189 -11.76 -0.61 29.80
N GLY A 190 -10.87 -0.67 28.80
CA GLY A 190 -9.57 -1.33 28.92
C GLY A 190 -9.57 -2.86 28.70
N THR A 191 -10.72 -3.50 28.44
CA THR A 191 -10.78 -4.97 28.21
C THR A 191 -10.25 -5.41 26.83
N GLY A 192 -9.81 -4.49 25.98
CA GLY A 192 -9.25 -4.81 24.67
C GLY A 192 -10.26 -4.91 23.53
N LYS A 193 -11.43 -4.26 23.64
CA LYS A 193 -12.44 -4.21 22.56
C LYS A 193 -11.86 -3.81 21.22
N GLU A 194 -10.97 -2.81 21.21
CA GLU A 194 -10.29 -2.34 20.01
C GLU A 194 -9.39 -3.42 19.38
N VAL A 195 -8.72 -4.21 20.21
CA VAL A 195 -7.88 -5.33 19.76
C VAL A 195 -8.72 -6.40 19.07
N ILE A 196 -9.88 -6.73 19.64
CA ILE A 196 -10.83 -7.69 19.04
C ILE A 196 -11.40 -7.13 17.72
N ALA A 197 -11.72 -5.84 17.66
CA ALA A 197 -12.16 -5.21 16.41
C ALA A 197 -11.08 -5.29 15.31
N GLY A 198 -9.81 -5.06 15.66
CA GLY A 198 -8.68 -5.23 14.77
C GLY A 198 -8.50 -6.68 14.29
N LEU A 199 -8.70 -7.65 15.18
CA LEU A 199 -8.69 -9.08 14.83
C LEU A 199 -9.78 -9.42 13.80
N ILE A 200 -11.01 -8.94 14.03
CA ILE A 200 -12.13 -9.14 13.10
C ILE A 200 -11.80 -8.54 11.74
N HIS A 201 -11.30 -7.31 11.68
CA HIS A 201 -10.89 -6.68 10.42
C HIS A 201 -9.81 -7.50 9.71
N GLY A 202 -8.73 -7.87 10.43
CA GLY A 202 -7.58 -8.59 9.85
C GLY A 202 -7.90 -9.98 9.29
N HIS A 203 -8.97 -10.64 9.79
CA HIS A 203 -9.45 -11.94 9.30
C HIS A 203 -10.62 -11.81 8.32
N SER A 204 -11.09 -10.59 8.04
CA SER A 204 -12.21 -10.38 7.13
C SER A 204 -11.77 -10.35 5.67
N PRO A 205 -12.68 -10.59 4.71
CA PRO A 205 -12.42 -10.36 3.29
C PRO A 205 -12.02 -8.92 2.95
N ARG A 206 -12.17 -7.98 3.90
CA ARG A 206 -11.84 -6.56 3.79
C ARG A 206 -10.52 -6.18 4.48
N ALA A 207 -9.70 -7.15 4.89
CA ALA A 207 -8.44 -6.94 5.60
C ALA A 207 -7.43 -6.07 4.83
N SER A 208 -7.53 -6.01 3.50
CA SER A 208 -6.73 -5.12 2.64
C SER A 208 -7.30 -3.69 2.55
N GLY A 209 -8.55 -3.49 2.99
CA GLY A 209 -9.22 -2.20 2.99
C GLY A 209 -8.85 -1.33 4.20
N PRO A 210 -9.38 -0.11 4.27
CA PRO A 210 -9.10 0.78 5.39
C PRO A 210 -9.75 0.29 6.70
N PHE A 211 -9.01 0.37 7.81
CA PHE A 211 -9.55 0.24 9.16
C PHE A 211 -9.63 1.62 9.80
N VAL A 212 -10.83 2.20 9.80
CA VAL A 212 -11.08 3.56 10.29
C VAL A 212 -11.67 3.48 11.69
N LYS A 213 -11.16 4.29 12.62
CA LYS A 213 -11.59 4.32 14.02
C LYS A 213 -12.06 5.71 14.39
N VAL A 214 -13.10 5.79 15.18
CA VAL A 214 -13.54 7.03 15.81
C VAL A 214 -14.07 6.75 17.20
N ASN A 215 -13.68 7.58 18.18
CA ASN A 215 -14.25 7.58 19.50
C ASN A 215 -15.39 8.62 19.51
N CYS A 216 -16.62 8.15 19.68
CA CYS A 216 -17.82 8.97 19.64
C CYS A 216 -17.94 9.90 20.86
N ALA A 217 -17.33 9.58 21.99
CA ALA A 217 -17.31 10.42 23.16
C ALA A 217 -16.28 11.57 23.09
N ALA A 218 -15.30 11.48 22.19
CA ALA A 218 -14.20 12.45 22.11
C ALA A 218 -14.57 13.77 21.41
N LEU A 219 -15.70 13.81 20.68
CA LEU A 219 -16.10 14.93 19.84
C LEU A 219 -17.47 15.47 20.26
N PRO A 220 -17.66 16.82 20.22
CA PRO A 220 -18.99 17.41 20.30
C PRO A 220 -19.90 16.86 19.19
N GLU A 221 -21.21 16.73 19.48
CA GLU A 221 -22.19 16.10 18.57
C GLU A 221 -22.14 16.61 17.13
N THR A 222 -22.11 17.94 16.95
CA THR A 222 -22.08 18.56 15.63
C THR A 222 -20.81 18.23 14.83
N LEU A 223 -19.67 18.11 15.52
CA LEU A 223 -18.43 17.69 14.91
C LEU A 223 -18.42 16.20 14.63
N LEU A 224 -18.94 15.38 15.53
CA LEU A 224 -19.05 13.94 15.34
C LEU A 224 -19.89 13.61 14.11
N GLU A 225 -21.04 14.24 13.93
CA GLU A 225 -21.87 14.06 12.75
C GLU A 225 -21.14 14.47 11.44
N SER A 226 -20.45 15.62 11.48
CA SER A 226 -19.68 16.09 10.34
C SER A 226 -18.49 15.17 10.01
N GLU A 227 -17.83 14.58 11.02
CA GLU A 227 -16.78 13.58 10.79
C GLU A 227 -17.36 12.27 10.26
N LEU A 228 -18.46 11.75 10.84
CA LEU A 228 -19.05 10.48 10.44
C LEU A 228 -19.60 10.51 9.01
N PHE A 229 -20.48 11.49 8.72
CA PHE A 229 -21.25 11.52 7.49
C PHE A 229 -20.65 12.44 6.41
N GLY A 230 -19.70 13.32 6.80
CA GLY A 230 -19.20 14.38 5.94
C GLY A 230 -20.22 15.53 5.79
N HIS A 231 -19.84 16.56 5.09
CA HIS A 231 -20.73 17.70 4.81
C HIS A 231 -20.51 18.29 3.43
N GLU A 232 -21.58 18.83 2.89
CA GLU A 232 -21.53 19.67 1.70
C GLU A 232 -21.19 21.12 2.08
N ARG A 233 -20.69 21.88 1.11
CA ARG A 233 -20.40 23.31 1.32
C ARG A 233 -21.68 24.04 1.73
N GLY A 234 -21.60 24.81 2.82
CA GLY A 234 -22.72 25.57 3.36
C GLY A 234 -23.68 24.78 4.27
N ALA A 235 -23.36 23.55 4.64
CA ALA A 235 -24.19 22.71 5.51
C ALA A 235 -24.42 23.33 6.91
N TYR A 236 -23.45 24.09 7.40
CA TYR A 236 -23.53 24.86 8.66
C TYR A 236 -22.57 26.06 8.61
N THR A 237 -22.65 26.94 9.60
CA THR A 237 -21.77 28.13 9.70
C THR A 237 -20.31 27.69 9.87
N GLY A 238 -19.44 27.94 8.86
CA GLY A 238 -18.05 27.52 8.83
C GLY A 238 -17.78 26.30 7.92
N ALA A 239 -18.81 25.74 7.25
CA ALA A 239 -18.63 24.71 6.24
C ALA A 239 -18.24 25.32 4.87
N ASP A 240 -17.03 25.87 4.77
CA ASP A 240 -16.53 26.58 3.58
C ASP A 240 -16.25 25.66 2.39
N GLN A 241 -15.98 24.39 2.64
CA GLN A 241 -15.66 23.37 1.64
C GLN A 241 -16.41 22.07 1.94
N ARG A 242 -16.64 21.27 0.91
CA ARG A 242 -17.12 19.90 1.04
C ARG A 242 -16.07 19.03 1.75
N ARG A 243 -16.50 18.16 2.67
CA ARG A 243 -15.64 17.22 3.37
C ARG A 243 -16.22 15.81 3.31
N ILE A 244 -15.32 14.84 2.99
CA ILE A 244 -15.65 13.42 2.95
C ILE A 244 -15.72 12.87 4.38
N GLY A 245 -16.76 12.11 4.71
CA GLY A 245 -16.98 11.52 6.03
C GLY A 245 -16.23 10.21 6.25
N LEU A 246 -16.23 9.74 7.50
CA LEU A 246 -15.57 8.48 7.89
C LEU A 246 -16.25 7.25 7.27
N PHE A 247 -17.56 7.27 7.03
CA PHE A 247 -18.26 6.20 6.32
C PHE A 247 -17.73 6.04 4.89
N GLU A 248 -17.57 7.14 4.14
CA GLU A 248 -16.97 7.10 2.81
C GLU A 248 -15.51 6.64 2.85
N ARG A 249 -14.73 7.13 3.83
CA ARG A 249 -13.32 6.75 4.00
C ARG A 249 -13.13 5.29 4.37
N ALA A 250 -14.12 4.68 5.03
CA ALA A 250 -14.13 3.27 5.41
C ALA A 250 -14.72 2.36 4.32
N SER A 251 -15.06 2.91 3.16
CA SER A 251 -15.61 2.13 2.03
C SER A 251 -14.70 0.96 1.68
N GLU A 252 -15.27 -0.21 1.42
CA GLU A 252 -14.58 -1.49 1.20
C GLU A 252 -13.64 -1.90 2.35
N GLY A 253 -13.80 -1.31 3.52
CA GLY A 253 -13.02 -1.55 4.73
C GLY A 253 -13.89 -1.84 5.96
N THR A 254 -13.44 -1.34 7.10
CA THR A 254 -14.13 -1.48 8.39
C THR A 254 -14.12 -0.16 9.14
N LEU A 255 -15.27 0.25 9.67
CA LEU A 255 -15.41 1.39 10.56
C LEU A 255 -15.65 0.90 12.00
N LEU A 256 -14.78 1.28 12.93
CA LEU A 256 -14.95 1.06 14.36
C LEU A 256 -15.49 2.33 15.01
N LEU A 257 -16.69 2.23 15.59
CA LEU A 257 -17.31 3.26 16.40
C LEU A 257 -17.11 2.88 17.87
N ASP A 258 -16.20 3.53 18.55
CA ASP A 258 -15.97 3.33 19.99
C ASP A 258 -16.87 4.26 20.81
N GLU A 259 -17.28 3.80 22.01
CA GLU A 259 -18.19 4.51 22.92
C GLU A 259 -19.50 4.98 22.22
N ILE A 260 -20.09 4.13 21.39
CA ILE A 260 -21.30 4.44 20.60
C ILE A 260 -22.50 4.82 21.47
N ALA A 261 -22.55 4.35 22.72
CA ALA A 261 -23.60 4.67 23.68
C ALA A 261 -23.63 6.16 24.07
N GLU A 262 -22.52 6.88 23.93
CA GLU A 262 -22.41 8.31 24.23
C GLU A 262 -22.95 9.22 23.09
N THR A 263 -23.42 8.63 21.98
CA THR A 263 -24.00 9.39 20.87
C THR A 263 -25.42 9.86 21.19
N SER A 264 -25.78 11.03 20.65
CA SER A 264 -27.14 11.56 20.79
C SER A 264 -28.20 10.69 20.11
N PRO A 265 -29.47 10.72 20.55
CA PRO A 265 -30.56 10.02 19.86
C PRO A 265 -30.69 10.38 18.38
N ALA A 266 -30.38 11.63 18.00
CA ALA A 266 -30.40 12.07 16.61
C ALA A 266 -29.32 11.37 15.77
N THR A 267 -28.08 11.30 16.29
CA THR A 267 -26.98 10.58 15.66
C THR A 267 -27.25 9.08 15.60
N GLN A 268 -27.80 8.49 16.68
CA GLN A 268 -28.20 7.07 16.72
C GLN A 268 -29.23 6.74 15.63
N ALA A 269 -30.23 7.61 15.40
CA ALA A 269 -31.23 7.40 14.34
C ALA A 269 -30.60 7.42 12.94
N LYS A 270 -29.60 8.27 12.70
CA LYS A 270 -28.84 8.29 11.44
C LYS A 270 -28.01 7.03 11.28
N LEU A 271 -27.32 6.60 12.34
CA LEU A 271 -26.56 5.36 12.34
C LEU A 271 -27.43 4.13 12.07
N LEU A 272 -28.64 4.10 12.64
CA LEU A 272 -29.58 3.01 12.41
C LEU A 272 -29.96 2.90 10.94
N ARG A 273 -30.19 4.03 10.25
CA ARG A 273 -30.43 4.03 8.79
C ARG A 273 -29.27 3.46 8.01
N VAL A 274 -28.03 3.88 8.33
CA VAL A 274 -26.84 3.33 7.66
C VAL A 274 -26.74 1.81 7.84
N LEU A 275 -27.10 1.31 9.02
CA LEU A 275 -27.06 -0.13 9.30
C LEU A 275 -28.16 -0.92 8.58
N GLN A 276 -29.34 -0.31 8.38
CA GLN A 276 -30.51 -0.94 7.76
C GLN A 276 -30.49 -0.82 6.24
N ASP A 277 -30.27 0.40 5.74
CA ASP A 277 -30.41 0.73 4.33
C ASP A 277 -29.07 0.65 3.57
N GLN A 278 -27.95 0.65 4.33
CA GLN A 278 -26.58 0.76 3.80
C GLN A 278 -26.35 2.04 2.98
N GLU A 279 -27.15 3.06 3.26
CA GLU A 279 -27.10 4.37 2.61
C GLU A 279 -27.07 5.48 3.67
N PHE A 280 -26.42 6.57 3.35
CA PHE A 280 -26.41 7.78 4.17
C PHE A 280 -26.29 9.03 3.31
N TYR A 281 -26.51 10.18 3.92
CA TYR A 281 -26.42 11.49 3.27
C TYR A 281 -25.37 12.34 3.99
N ARG A 282 -24.59 13.11 3.25
CA ARG A 282 -23.76 14.15 3.88
C ARG A 282 -24.66 15.21 4.53
N LEU A 283 -24.14 15.87 5.56
CA LEU A 283 -24.84 17.01 6.16
C LEU A 283 -25.07 18.08 5.09
N GLY A 284 -26.33 18.52 4.93
CA GLY A 284 -26.72 19.47 3.89
C GLY A 284 -26.80 18.88 2.48
N GLY A 285 -26.53 17.60 2.29
CA GLY A 285 -26.63 16.91 1.01
C GLY A 285 -27.96 16.21 0.80
N THR A 286 -28.30 15.97 -0.46
CA THR A 286 -29.52 15.27 -0.90
C THR A 286 -29.25 14.01 -1.69
N GLU A 287 -27.98 13.72 -1.99
CA GLU A 287 -27.56 12.52 -2.72
C GLU A 287 -27.25 11.39 -1.74
N PRO A 288 -27.83 10.18 -1.91
CA PRO A 288 -27.48 9.01 -1.12
C PRO A 288 -26.08 8.49 -1.52
N LEU A 289 -25.38 7.98 -0.54
CA LEU A 289 -24.03 7.44 -0.66
C LEU A 289 -23.98 6.01 -0.13
#